data_e747e08feacc434cd7b903ba021a8ce3
#
_entry.id   e747e08feacc434cd7b903ba021a8ce3
#
_cell.length_a   1.000
_cell.length_b   1.000
_cell.length_c   1.000
_cell.angle_alpha   90.00
_cell.angle_beta   90.00
_cell.angle_gamma   90.00
#
_symmetry.space_group_name_H-M   'P 1'
#
loop_
_entity.id
_entity.type
_entity.pdbx_description
1 polymer ?
#
loop_
_entity_poly.entity_id
_entity_poly.type
_entity_poly.pdbx_seq_one_letter_code
_entity_poly.pdbx_strand_id
1 'polypeptide(L)'
;MSQVTVLAVGGTGESHPDDHRRHVTGLLRDVTDALDDRFASRWVGYPASYGPVAAGGLSYRQSTEVGVRRLIDAMEDAPGPVMLIGYSQGCTVIREVLGQIASGALRADNLSAVGLVSDPEQPAGVVPGCRGRGVAGDGAPIPDSVPVQWIAHPDDMICNASDDSYVRDIADLTRWMSFRAMRTWLAQTWELIRHNSFQNAARTRVSPRQWRTDLRRLRTAAIEVLGYLPPRLAWRGVRVVNARGGRHVAYASEPLDASGLTGCQILAQWLQVRATFEPPLRVAA
;
A
#
# COMPACT_ATOMS: atom_id res chain seq x y z
N MET A 1 -16.23 -3.39 -27.97
CA MET A 1 -15.33 -4.01 -26.96
C MET A 1 -15.91 -3.69 -25.60
N SER A 2 -15.94 -4.64 -24.66
CA SER A 2 -16.38 -4.34 -23.29
C SER A 2 -15.37 -3.40 -22.64
N GLN A 3 -15.84 -2.35 -21.98
CA GLN A 3 -15.03 -1.40 -21.27
C GLN A 3 -14.37 -2.09 -20.05
N VAL A 4 -13.11 -1.79 -19.77
CA VAL A 4 -12.39 -2.33 -18.61
C VAL A 4 -12.70 -1.46 -17.39
N THR A 5 -13.17 -2.07 -16.31
CA THR A 5 -13.41 -1.35 -15.05
C THR A 5 -12.13 -1.28 -14.23
N VAL A 6 -11.68 -0.06 -13.90
CA VAL A 6 -10.56 0.16 -12.98
C VAL A 6 -11.11 0.55 -11.61
N LEU A 7 -10.90 -0.31 -10.61
CA LEU A 7 -11.28 -0.04 -9.23
C LEU A 7 -10.07 0.51 -8.46
N ALA A 8 -10.20 1.74 -7.97
CA ALA A 8 -9.14 2.46 -7.29
C ALA A 8 -9.38 2.50 -5.77
N VAL A 9 -8.38 2.06 -5.00
CA VAL A 9 -8.39 2.00 -3.53
C VAL A 9 -7.29 2.92 -2.99
N GLY A 10 -7.66 4.04 -2.40
CA GLY A 10 -6.74 5.08 -1.94
C GLY A 10 -5.97 4.74 -0.68
N GLY A 11 -5.00 5.59 -0.34
CA GLY A 11 -4.19 5.49 0.86
C GLY A 11 -4.88 6.03 2.13
N THR A 12 -4.16 5.96 3.24
CA THR A 12 -4.61 6.49 4.55
C THR A 12 -5.01 7.96 4.41
N GLY A 13 -6.23 8.30 4.84
CA GLY A 13 -6.75 9.66 4.83
C GLY A 13 -7.30 10.15 3.48
N GLU A 14 -7.19 9.38 2.39
CA GLU A 14 -7.76 9.75 1.08
C GLU A 14 -9.25 9.42 0.97
N SER A 15 -9.77 8.60 1.90
CA SER A 15 -11.18 8.22 1.99
C SER A 15 -11.68 8.32 3.44
N HIS A 16 -12.96 8.08 3.68
CA HIS A 16 -13.60 8.14 5.00
C HIS A 16 -14.77 7.14 5.10
N PRO A 17 -15.31 6.83 6.29
CA PRO A 17 -16.32 5.79 6.49
C PRO A 17 -17.56 5.92 5.60
N ASP A 18 -18.01 7.14 5.35
CA ASP A 18 -19.20 7.44 4.56
C ASP A 18 -18.85 7.95 3.15
N ASP A 19 -17.73 7.50 2.61
CA ASP A 19 -17.31 7.89 1.27
C ASP A 19 -18.09 7.12 0.19
N HIS A 20 -18.95 7.84 -0.50
CA HIS A 20 -19.77 7.34 -1.61
C HIS A 20 -19.38 7.93 -2.97
N ARG A 21 -18.22 8.60 -3.04
CA ARG A 21 -17.71 9.12 -4.32
C ARG A 21 -17.51 7.98 -5.31
N ARG A 22 -17.83 8.23 -6.56
CA ARG A 22 -17.58 7.28 -7.65
C ARG A 22 -16.35 7.66 -8.48
N HIS A 23 -16.05 8.96 -8.58
CA HIS A 23 -14.86 9.46 -9.28
C HIS A 23 -13.60 9.21 -8.42
N VAL A 24 -12.54 8.84 -9.07
CA VAL A 24 -11.25 8.60 -8.40
C VAL A 24 -10.65 9.91 -7.89
N THR A 25 -10.11 9.88 -6.69
CA THR A 25 -9.50 11.04 -6.01
C THR A 25 -8.14 10.68 -5.44
N GLY A 26 -7.46 11.65 -4.83
CA GLY A 26 -6.15 11.45 -4.25
C GLY A 26 -5.09 11.12 -5.30
N LEU A 27 -4.05 10.42 -4.89
CA LEU A 27 -2.90 10.10 -5.73
C LEU A 27 -3.28 9.29 -6.98
N LEU A 28 -4.21 8.34 -6.84
CA LEU A 28 -4.59 7.44 -7.94
C LEU A 28 -5.39 8.13 -9.05
N ARG A 29 -5.87 9.36 -8.82
CA ARG A 29 -6.49 10.17 -9.87
C ARG A 29 -5.54 10.40 -11.04
N ASP A 30 -4.25 10.65 -10.77
CA ASP A 30 -3.26 10.87 -11.83
C ASP A 30 -3.02 9.62 -12.68
N VAL A 31 -3.25 8.42 -12.14
CA VAL A 31 -3.26 7.18 -12.93
C VAL A 31 -4.49 7.15 -13.84
N THR A 32 -5.68 7.40 -13.28
CA THR A 32 -6.94 7.23 -14.01
C THR A 32 -7.19 8.35 -15.04
N ASP A 33 -6.74 9.56 -14.77
CA ASP A 33 -6.80 10.68 -15.72
C ASP A 33 -5.89 10.48 -16.94
N ALA A 34 -4.88 9.60 -16.84
CA ALA A 34 -3.99 9.24 -17.93
C ALA A 34 -4.46 8.01 -18.75
N LEU A 35 -5.56 7.36 -18.36
CA LEU A 35 -6.14 6.24 -19.11
C LEU A 35 -7.02 6.74 -20.26
N ASP A 36 -7.09 5.94 -21.32
CA ASP A 36 -7.94 6.23 -22.48
C ASP A 36 -9.41 5.79 -22.28
N ASP A 37 -10.27 5.99 -23.30
CA ASP A 37 -11.70 5.74 -23.26
C ASP A 37 -12.13 4.27 -23.18
N ARG A 38 -11.18 3.34 -23.28
CA ARG A 38 -11.40 1.90 -23.04
C ARG A 38 -11.64 1.60 -21.57
N PHE A 39 -11.33 2.52 -20.66
CA PHE A 39 -11.39 2.34 -19.23
C PHE A 39 -12.51 3.13 -18.57
N ALA A 40 -13.21 2.49 -17.63
CA ALA A 40 -14.13 3.16 -16.71
C ALA A 40 -13.56 3.07 -15.29
N SER A 41 -13.13 4.19 -14.75
CA SER A 41 -12.52 4.22 -13.41
C SER A 41 -13.56 4.50 -12.33
N ARG A 42 -13.49 3.75 -11.21
CA ARG A 42 -14.39 3.88 -10.06
C ARG A 42 -13.61 3.88 -8.76
N TRP A 43 -13.93 4.82 -7.88
CA TRP A 43 -13.42 4.87 -6.53
C TRP A 43 -14.09 3.85 -5.62
N VAL A 44 -13.30 3.17 -4.80
CA VAL A 44 -13.77 2.28 -3.75
C VAL A 44 -13.58 2.99 -2.40
N GLY A 45 -14.66 3.62 -1.93
CA GLY A 45 -14.64 4.33 -0.66
C GLY A 45 -14.57 3.36 0.53
N TYR A 46 -13.69 3.62 1.51
CA TYR A 46 -13.56 2.86 2.74
C TYR A 46 -13.04 3.79 3.86
N PRO A 47 -13.00 3.37 5.14
CA PRO A 47 -12.59 4.28 6.21
C PRO A 47 -11.21 4.93 6.05
N ALA A 48 -10.26 4.27 5.37
CA ALA A 48 -8.89 4.75 5.15
C ALA A 48 -8.21 5.29 6.42
N SER A 49 -8.53 4.67 7.57
CA SER A 49 -8.15 5.11 8.90
C SER A 49 -6.88 4.39 9.37
N TYR A 50 -6.07 5.12 10.14
CA TYR A 50 -4.90 4.58 10.83
C TYR A 50 -4.92 5.09 12.28
N GLY A 51 -5.78 4.51 13.10
CA GLY A 51 -5.94 4.91 14.49
C GLY A 51 -6.32 6.39 14.63
N PRO A 52 -5.52 7.18 15.38
CA PRO A 52 -5.81 8.61 15.58
C PRO A 52 -5.40 9.50 14.40
N VAL A 53 -4.71 8.95 13.40
CA VAL A 53 -4.07 9.74 12.32
C VAL A 53 -5.08 10.21 11.27
N ALA A 54 -6.17 9.45 11.09
CA ALA A 54 -7.19 9.77 10.10
C ALA A 54 -8.61 9.76 10.68
N ALA A 55 -9.53 10.39 9.97
CA ALA A 55 -10.95 10.44 10.36
C ALA A 55 -11.53 9.02 10.55
N GLY A 56 -12.40 8.86 11.56
CA GLY A 56 -13.05 7.57 11.83
C GLY A 56 -12.48 6.80 13.02
N GLY A 57 -11.21 6.99 13.41
CA GLY A 57 -10.59 6.43 14.62
C GLY A 57 -10.54 4.89 14.65
N LEU A 58 -10.76 4.20 13.53
CA LEU A 58 -10.56 2.78 13.39
C LEU A 58 -9.06 2.47 13.32
N SER A 59 -8.66 1.30 13.82
CA SER A 59 -7.31 0.82 13.59
C SER A 59 -7.06 0.56 12.09
N TYR A 60 -5.80 0.49 11.70
CA TYR A 60 -5.41 0.10 10.34
C TYR A 60 -6.11 -1.19 9.91
N ARG A 61 -6.04 -2.23 10.77
CA ARG A 61 -6.65 -3.53 10.50
C ARG A 61 -8.17 -3.47 10.31
N GLN A 62 -8.89 -2.79 11.21
CA GLN A 62 -10.34 -2.61 11.08
C GLN A 62 -10.72 -1.84 9.80
N SER A 63 -9.93 -0.85 9.44
CA SER A 63 -10.14 -0.06 8.23
C SER A 63 -9.95 -0.90 6.97
N THR A 64 -8.88 -1.70 6.90
CA THR A 64 -8.61 -2.58 5.75
C THR A 64 -9.68 -3.67 5.62
N GLU A 65 -10.15 -4.26 6.71
CA GLU A 65 -11.25 -5.24 6.69
C GLU A 65 -12.56 -4.69 6.09
N VAL A 66 -12.88 -3.42 6.36
CA VAL A 66 -14.01 -2.75 5.69
C VAL A 66 -13.71 -2.54 4.22
N GLY A 67 -12.48 -2.12 3.88
CA GLY A 67 -12.04 -1.92 2.51
C GLY A 67 -12.14 -3.19 1.66
N VAL A 68 -11.72 -4.33 2.22
CA VAL A 68 -11.80 -5.65 1.56
C VAL A 68 -13.24 -5.99 1.16
N ARG A 69 -14.20 -5.87 2.10
CA ARG A 69 -15.62 -6.13 1.78
C ARG A 69 -16.12 -5.23 0.65
N ARG A 70 -15.86 -3.90 0.75
CA ARG A 70 -16.30 -2.94 -0.25
C ARG A 70 -15.64 -3.14 -1.62
N LEU A 71 -14.38 -3.61 -1.63
CA LEU A 71 -13.71 -3.95 -2.88
C LEU A 71 -14.30 -5.18 -3.54
N ILE A 72 -14.60 -6.23 -2.75
CA ILE A 72 -15.28 -7.44 -3.25
C ILE A 72 -16.64 -7.08 -3.85
N ASP A 73 -17.49 -6.33 -3.12
CA ASP A 73 -18.77 -5.86 -3.61
C ASP A 73 -18.62 -5.08 -4.95
N ALA A 74 -17.59 -4.21 -5.03
CA ALA A 74 -17.32 -3.43 -6.23
C ALA A 74 -16.83 -4.27 -7.42
N MET A 75 -16.12 -5.38 -7.16
CA MET A 75 -15.69 -6.34 -8.18
C MET A 75 -16.86 -7.16 -8.71
N GLU A 76 -17.77 -7.59 -7.82
CA GLU A 76 -19.00 -8.31 -8.20
C GLU A 76 -19.96 -7.44 -9.03
N ASP A 77 -20.07 -6.16 -8.68
CA ASP A 77 -20.88 -5.19 -9.40
C ASP A 77 -20.30 -4.73 -10.76
N ALA A 78 -19.05 -5.04 -11.05
CA ALA A 78 -18.37 -4.54 -12.23
C ALA A 78 -18.77 -5.31 -13.50
N PRO A 79 -19.25 -4.62 -14.56
CA PRO A 79 -19.59 -5.28 -15.82
C PRO A 79 -18.32 -5.56 -16.63
N GLY A 80 -17.84 -6.78 -16.69
CA GLY A 80 -16.73 -7.18 -17.54
C GLY A 80 -15.37 -7.21 -16.84
N PRO A 81 -14.25 -7.06 -17.57
CA PRO A 81 -12.92 -7.17 -17.00
C PRO A 81 -12.63 -6.10 -15.95
N VAL A 82 -11.98 -6.51 -14.85
CA VAL A 82 -11.63 -5.63 -13.73
C VAL A 82 -10.10 -5.53 -13.62
N MET A 83 -9.62 -4.32 -13.45
CA MET A 83 -8.26 -4.03 -13.00
C MET A 83 -8.32 -3.33 -11.65
N LEU A 84 -7.45 -3.70 -10.73
CA LEU A 84 -7.37 -3.08 -9.40
C LEU A 84 -6.14 -2.18 -9.33
N ILE A 85 -6.30 -0.98 -8.78
CA ILE A 85 -5.17 -0.11 -8.46
C ILE A 85 -5.24 0.32 -7.01
N GLY A 86 -4.11 0.19 -6.29
CA GLY A 86 -4.00 0.54 -4.88
C GLY A 86 -2.87 1.52 -4.60
N TYR A 87 -3.06 2.36 -3.59
CA TYR A 87 -2.02 3.21 -3.06
C TYR A 87 -1.89 3.01 -1.55
N SER A 88 -0.65 2.78 -1.08
CA SER A 88 -0.35 2.68 0.35
C SER A 88 -1.28 1.69 1.08
N GLN A 89 -2.10 2.11 2.05
CA GLN A 89 -3.09 1.27 2.73
C GLN A 89 -4.06 0.55 1.76
N GLY A 90 -4.39 1.18 0.63
CA GLY A 90 -5.22 0.55 -0.40
C GLY A 90 -4.56 -0.67 -1.04
N CYS A 91 -3.23 -0.74 -1.09
CA CYS A 91 -2.53 -1.94 -1.53
C CYS A 91 -2.79 -3.12 -0.58
N THR A 92 -2.78 -2.91 0.74
CA THR A 92 -3.10 -3.95 1.72
C THR A 92 -4.53 -4.47 1.53
N VAL A 93 -5.50 -3.58 1.24
CA VAL A 93 -6.87 -4.00 0.91
C VAL A 93 -6.88 -4.94 -0.29
N ILE A 94 -6.19 -4.58 -1.37
CA ILE A 94 -6.08 -5.39 -2.58
C ILE A 94 -5.34 -6.70 -2.28
N ARG A 95 -4.24 -6.66 -1.55
CA ARG A 95 -3.45 -7.85 -1.18
C ARG A 95 -4.28 -8.88 -0.40
N GLU A 96 -5.11 -8.44 0.53
CA GLU A 96 -6.04 -9.30 1.28
C GLU A 96 -7.09 -9.97 0.36
N VAL A 97 -7.61 -9.23 -0.64
CA VAL A 97 -8.52 -9.80 -1.66
C VAL A 97 -7.80 -10.83 -2.53
N LEU A 98 -6.57 -10.52 -2.99
CA LEU A 98 -5.76 -11.45 -3.76
C LEU A 98 -5.43 -12.73 -2.97
N GLY A 99 -5.19 -12.63 -1.66
CA GLY A 99 -4.99 -13.77 -0.79
C GLY A 99 -6.22 -14.67 -0.69
N GLN A 100 -7.43 -14.10 -0.67
CA GLN A 100 -8.69 -14.87 -0.70
C GLN A 100 -8.86 -15.56 -2.05
N ILE A 101 -8.48 -14.92 -3.16
CA ILE A 101 -8.50 -15.53 -4.49
C ILE A 101 -7.47 -16.67 -4.56
N ALA A 102 -6.24 -16.45 -4.09
CA ALA A 102 -5.17 -17.45 -4.09
C ALA A 102 -5.51 -18.69 -3.25
N SER A 103 -6.24 -18.51 -2.16
CA SER A 103 -6.72 -19.62 -1.31
C SER A 103 -7.97 -20.32 -1.83
N GLY A 104 -8.61 -19.81 -2.89
CA GLY A 104 -9.89 -20.31 -3.41
C GLY A 104 -11.11 -19.89 -2.59
N ALA A 105 -10.95 -19.02 -1.59
CA ALA A 105 -12.07 -18.53 -0.78
C ALA A 105 -12.93 -17.50 -1.52
N LEU A 106 -12.36 -16.83 -2.53
CA LEU A 106 -13.04 -15.88 -3.41
C LEU A 106 -12.75 -16.26 -4.88
N ARG A 107 -13.79 -16.23 -5.72
CA ARG A 107 -13.66 -16.33 -7.19
C ARG A 107 -13.71 -14.93 -7.81
N ALA A 108 -12.78 -14.65 -8.70
CA ALA A 108 -12.70 -13.39 -9.42
C ALA A 108 -12.23 -13.63 -10.85
N ASP A 109 -13.04 -14.34 -11.62
CA ASP A 109 -12.73 -14.76 -13.01
C ASP A 109 -12.60 -13.54 -13.96
N ASN A 110 -13.10 -12.38 -13.56
CA ASN A 110 -13.00 -11.12 -14.31
C ASN A 110 -11.77 -10.26 -13.93
N LEU A 111 -10.97 -10.66 -12.95
CA LEU A 111 -9.76 -9.92 -12.56
C LEU A 111 -8.66 -10.11 -13.60
N SER A 112 -8.22 -9.02 -14.24
CA SER A 112 -7.27 -9.07 -15.35
C SER A 112 -5.88 -8.51 -15.03
N ALA A 113 -5.77 -7.55 -14.11
CA ALA A 113 -4.48 -6.99 -13.71
C ALA A 113 -4.56 -6.21 -12.38
N VAL A 114 -3.40 -6.02 -11.73
CA VAL A 114 -3.29 -5.27 -10.46
C VAL A 114 -2.11 -4.32 -10.51
N GLY A 115 -2.33 -3.07 -10.12
CA GLY A 115 -1.30 -2.04 -9.92
C GLY A 115 -1.18 -1.64 -8.45
N LEU A 116 0.01 -1.70 -7.88
CA LEU A 116 0.27 -1.40 -6.47
C LEU A 116 1.29 -0.27 -6.36
N VAL A 117 0.86 0.89 -5.86
CA VAL A 117 1.71 2.06 -5.65
C VAL A 117 2.09 2.16 -4.19
N SER A 118 3.39 2.11 -3.89
CA SER A 118 3.90 2.11 -2.52
C SER A 118 3.24 1.05 -1.63
N ASP A 119 3.34 -0.22 -2.04
CA ASP A 119 2.75 -1.36 -1.34
C ASP A 119 3.47 -1.60 0.00
N PRO A 120 2.76 -1.47 1.16
CA PRO A 120 3.33 -1.77 2.48
C PRO A 120 3.74 -3.23 2.66
N GLU A 121 3.28 -4.12 1.77
CA GLU A 121 3.54 -5.56 1.77
C GLU A 121 4.36 -5.98 0.53
N GLN A 122 5.08 -5.04 -0.09
CA GLN A 122 5.89 -5.30 -1.27
C GLN A 122 6.95 -6.37 -1.01
N PRO A 123 7.03 -7.43 -1.82
CA PRO A 123 8.11 -8.40 -1.72
C PRO A 123 9.48 -7.78 -2.05
N ALA A 124 10.54 -8.32 -1.46
CA ALA A 124 11.90 -7.88 -1.77
C ALA A 124 12.25 -8.17 -3.23
N GLY A 125 12.94 -7.24 -3.89
CA GLY A 125 13.53 -7.44 -5.22
C GLY A 125 12.56 -7.37 -6.41
N VAL A 126 11.27 -7.09 -6.20
CA VAL A 126 10.28 -6.99 -7.30
C VAL A 126 10.37 -5.67 -8.06
N VAL A 127 10.97 -4.64 -7.48
CA VAL A 127 11.20 -3.34 -8.13
C VAL A 127 12.70 -3.04 -8.17
N PRO A 128 13.27 -2.75 -9.35
CA PRO A 128 14.67 -2.36 -9.47
C PRO A 128 15.02 -1.18 -8.57
N GLY A 129 16.15 -1.25 -7.86
CA GLY A 129 16.60 -0.23 -6.92
C GLY A 129 16.02 -0.35 -5.50
N CYS A 130 14.91 -1.03 -5.30
CA CYS A 130 14.35 -1.33 -4.00
C CYS A 130 14.96 -2.62 -3.43
N ARG A 131 15.81 -2.51 -2.41
CA ARG A 131 16.55 -3.63 -1.81
C ARG A 131 15.86 -4.20 -0.57
N GLY A 132 14.98 -3.43 0.04
CA GLY A 132 14.13 -3.83 1.15
C GLY A 132 12.84 -4.47 0.68
N ARG A 133 11.89 -4.53 1.58
CA ARG A 133 10.51 -4.97 1.33
C ARG A 133 9.52 -4.02 2.00
N GLY A 134 8.25 -4.20 1.77
CA GLY A 134 7.19 -3.41 2.40
C GLY A 134 7.28 -3.44 3.93
N VAL A 135 6.97 -2.32 4.58
CA VAL A 135 7.11 -2.11 6.02
C VAL A 135 6.21 -3.04 6.85
N ALA A 136 5.08 -3.49 6.29
CA ALA A 136 4.14 -4.40 6.95
C ALA A 136 4.53 -5.89 6.82
N GLY A 137 5.66 -6.19 6.19
CA GLY A 137 6.15 -7.54 6.00
C GLY A 137 5.71 -8.17 4.69
N ASP A 138 5.69 -9.50 4.66
CA ASP A 138 5.23 -10.24 3.50
C ASP A 138 3.70 -10.26 3.50
N GLY A 139 3.08 -9.76 2.46
CA GLY A 139 1.63 -9.73 2.32
C GLY A 139 1.03 -11.09 1.98
N ALA A 140 -0.28 -11.11 1.86
CA ALA A 140 -0.98 -12.30 1.38
C ALA A 140 -0.46 -12.75 0.00
N PRO A 141 -0.48 -14.06 -0.29
CA PRO A 141 -0.03 -14.56 -1.58
C PRO A 141 -0.87 -14.00 -2.72
N ILE A 142 -0.22 -13.77 -3.85
CA ILE A 142 -0.87 -13.33 -5.09
C ILE A 142 -1.00 -14.54 -6.01
N PRO A 143 -2.15 -14.77 -6.67
CA PRO A 143 -2.28 -15.84 -7.65
C PRO A 143 -1.32 -15.63 -8.82
N ASP A 144 -0.59 -16.67 -9.24
CA ASP A 144 0.37 -16.61 -10.34
C ASP A 144 -0.27 -16.17 -11.67
N SER A 145 -1.57 -16.40 -11.82
CA SER A 145 -2.33 -16.01 -13.01
C SER A 145 -2.64 -14.51 -13.10
N VAL A 146 -2.45 -13.75 -12.01
CA VAL A 146 -2.76 -12.33 -11.96
C VAL A 146 -1.51 -11.50 -12.21
N PRO A 147 -1.43 -10.76 -13.32
CA PRO A 147 -0.33 -9.84 -13.57
C PRO A 147 -0.33 -8.70 -12.56
N VAL A 148 0.83 -8.41 -11.97
CA VAL A 148 0.99 -7.33 -10.99
C VAL A 148 2.12 -6.39 -11.39
N GLN A 149 1.85 -5.09 -11.30
CA GLN A 149 2.84 -4.03 -11.41
C GLN A 149 3.00 -3.30 -10.09
N TRP A 150 4.22 -3.33 -9.53
CA TRP A 150 4.59 -2.50 -8.39
C TRP A 150 5.22 -1.19 -8.85
N ILE A 151 4.79 -0.11 -8.24
CA ILE A 151 5.37 1.23 -8.38
C ILE A 151 5.93 1.63 -7.02
N ALA A 152 7.25 1.72 -6.91
CA ALA A 152 7.95 1.94 -5.66
C ALA A 152 9.15 2.88 -5.85
N HIS A 153 9.43 3.71 -4.84
CA HIS A 153 10.61 4.57 -4.78
C HIS A 153 11.62 4.02 -3.76
N PRO A 154 12.93 3.98 -4.07
CA PRO A 154 13.95 3.45 -3.16
C PRO A 154 14.01 4.12 -1.79
N ASP A 155 13.66 5.41 -1.70
CA ASP A 155 13.64 6.18 -0.45
C ASP A 155 12.25 6.23 0.22
N ASP A 156 11.27 5.47 -0.26
CA ASP A 156 9.95 5.34 0.40
C ASP A 156 9.94 4.13 1.32
N MET A 157 10.01 4.38 2.62
CA MET A 157 10.07 3.33 3.64
C MET A 157 8.81 2.46 3.71
N ILE A 158 7.68 2.92 3.15
CA ILE A 158 6.43 2.14 3.18
C ILE A 158 6.58 0.87 2.33
N CYS A 159 7.12 1.02 1.13
CA CYS A 159 7.32 -0.10 0.20
C CYS A 159 8.74 -0.66 0.19
N ASN A 160 9.73 0.04 0.76
CA ASN A 160 11.14 -0.33 0.73
C ASN A 160 11.84 -0.12 2.09
N ALA A 161 11.30 -0.68 3.16
CA ALA A 161 11.94 -0.68 4.46
C ALA A 161 13.04 -1.74 4.53
N SER A 162 14.19 -1.38 5.12
CA SER A 162 15.30 -2.32 5.34
C SER A 162 14.91 -3.43 6.30
N ASP A 163 15.45 -4.64 6.11
CA ASP A 163 15.16 -5.80 6.97
C ASP A 163 15.53 -5.56 8.44
N ASP A 164 16.52 -4.72 8.69
CA ASP A 164 17.02 -4.38 10.02
C ASP A 164 16.39 -3.09 10.62
N SER A 165 15.41 -2.47 9.95
CA SER A 165 14.86 -1.19 10.41
C SER A 165 13.88 -1.35 11.56
N TYR A 166 13.96 -0.48 12.58
CA TYR A 166 12.95 -0.34 13.63
C TYR A 166 11.58 0.15 13.11
N VAL A 167 11.51 0.69 11.90
CA VAL A 167 10.22 1.11 11.30
C VAL A 167 9.25 -0.06 11.20
N ARG A 168 9.77 -1.29 10.99
CA ARG A 168 8.97 -2.52 10.96
C ARG A 168 8.35 -2.84 12.31
N ASP A 169 9.14 -2.71 13.37
CA ASP A 169 8.65 -2.96 14.74
C ASP A 169 7.57 -1.92 15.13
N ILE A 170 7.73 -0.67 14.66
CA ILE A 170 6.72 0.38 14.83
C ILE A 170 5.44 0.05 14.04
N ALA A 171 5.56 -0.44 12.81
CA ALA A 171 4.41 -0.87 12.01
C ALA A 171 3.62 -1.98 12.71
N ASP A 172 4.32 -2.99 13.26
CA ASP A 172 3.70 -4.08 14.02
C ASP A 172 2.94 -3.56 15.26
N LEU A 173 3.55 -2.65 16.03
CA LEU A 173 2.94 -2.06 17.23
C LEU A 173 1.71 -1.20 16.92
N THR A 174 1.71 -0.51 15.79
CA THR A 174 0.66 0.45 15.44
C THR A 174 -0.47 -0.13 14.59
N ARG A 175 -0.32 -1.35 14.06
CA ARG A 175 -1.33 -2.02 13.22
C ARG A 175 -2.73 -2.08 13.86
N TRP A 176 -2.78 -2.27 15.18
CA TRP A 176 -4.01 -2.36 15.97
C TRP A 176 -4.33 -1.08 16.73
N MET A 177 -3.53 -0.02 16.58
CA MET A 177 -3.68 1.21 17.34
C MET A 177 -5.03 1.88 17.06
N SER A 178 -5.84 2.02 18.11
CA SER A 178 -7.11 2.74 18.07
C SER A 178 -7.49 3.26 19.44
N PHE A 179 -7.75 4.55 19.55
CA PHE A 179 -8.25 5.14 20.81
C PHE A 179 -9.70 4.73 21.11
N ARG A 180 -10.48 4.37 20.10
CA ARG A 180 -11.85 3.85 20.30
C ARG A 180 -11.87 2.41 20.82
N ALA A 181 -10.82 1.62 20.54
CA ALA A 181 -10.68 0.23 20.94
C ALA A 181 -9.38 0.00 21.74
N MET A 182 -9.09 0.85 22.71
CA MET A 182 -7.85 0.82 23.51
C MET A 182 -7.59 -0.55 24.14
N ARG A 183 -8.64 -1.22 24.65
CA ARG A 183 -8.50 -2.56 25.25
C ARG A 183 -8.02 -3.59 24.23
N THR A 184 -8.58 -3.57 23.02
CA THR A 184 -8.17 -4.47 21.94
C THR A 184 -6.74 -4.19 21.52
N TRP A 185 -6.36 -2.93 21.36
CA TRP A 185 -5.00 -2.55 21.04
C TRP A 185 -4.00 -3.02 22.10
N LEU A 186 -4.28 -2.77 23.38
CA LEU A 186 -3.42 -3.21 24.49
C LEU A 186 -3.31 -4.74 24.54
N ALA A 187 -4.40 -5.47 24.33
CA ALA A 187 -4.40 -6.94 24.30
C ALA A 187 -3.53 -7.47 23.14
N GLN A 188 -3.71 -6.93 21.92
CA GLN A 188 -2.90 -7.33 20.76
C GLN A 188 -1.43 -6.96 20.92
N THR A 189 -1.12 -5.78 21.46
CA THR A 189 0.25 -5.36 21.79
C THR A 189 0.87 -6.28 22.83
N TRP A 190 0.13 -6.68 23.86
CA TRP A 190 0.59 -7.62 24.89
C TRP A 190 0.90 -8.99 24.29
N GLU A 191 0.02 -9.54 23.44
CA GLU A 191 0.25 -10.81 22.74
C GLU A 191 1.49 -10.74 21.85
N LEU A 192 1.67 -9.64 21.11
CA LEU A 192 2.84 -9.40 20.28
C LEU A 192 4.14 -9.41 21.09
N ILE A 193 4.15 -8.73 22.23
CA ILE A 193 5.30 -8.67 23.15
C ILE A 193 5.53 -10.03 23.79
N ARG A 194 4.47 -10.68 24.31
CA ARG A 194 4.55 -11.96 25.02
C ARG A 194 5.12 -13.08 24.15
N HIS A 195 4.70 -13.13 22.88
CA HIS A 195 5.16 -14.14 21.93
C HIS A 195 6.37 -13.69 21.11
N ASN A 196 6.89 -12.49 21.36
CA ASN A 196 7.97 -11.88 20.59
C ASN A 196 7.75 -11.99 19.07
N SER A 197 6.51 -11.72 18.64
CA SER A 197 6.05 -11.89 17.25
C SER A 197 6.34 -10.67 16.37
N PHE A 198 7.33 -9.86 16.72
CA PHE A 198 7.82 -8.77 15.86
C PHE A 198 8.53 -9.32 14.64
N GLN A 199 8.43 -8.64 13.51
CA GLN A 199 9.13 -8.99 12.28
C GLN A 199 10.65 -9.15 12.50
N ASN A 200 11.23 -8.45 13.48
CA ASN A 200 12.65 -8.48 13.83
C ASN A 200 12.95 -9.20 15.17
N ALA A 201 12.04 -10.01 15.66
CA ALA A 201 12.08 -10.65 16.99
C ALA A 201 13.34 -11.49 17.30
N ALA A 202 14.03 -12.04 16.30
CA ALA A 202 15.14 -12.98 16.49
C ALA A 202 16.43 -12.37 17.01
N ARG A 203 16.48 -11.07 17.37
CA ARG A 203 17.74 -10.32 17.52
C ARG A 203 17.96 -9.61 18.85
N THR A 204 17.14 -9.84 19.87
CA THR A 204 17.28 -9.19 21.19
C THR A 204 18.11 -10.01 22.16
N ARG A 205 19.44 -9.79 22.17
CA ARG A 205 20.32 -10.19 23.28
C ARG A 205 21.08 -8.96 23.78
N VAL A 206 21.12 -8.76 25.10
CA VAL A 206 21.88 -7.66 25.72
C VAL A 206 23.37 -7.97 25.63
N SER A 207 24.07 -7.37 24.68
CA SER A 207 25.53 -7.51 24.52
C SER A 207 26.13 -6.25 23.87
N PRO A 208 27.43 -5.95 24.04
CA PRO A 208 28.06 -4.80 23.37
C PRO A 208 27.98 -4.85 21.83
N ARG A 209 27.91 -6.06 21.25
CA ARG A 209 27.67 -6.23 19.79
C ARG A 209 26.25 -5.84 19.42
N GLN A 210 25.29 -6.14 20.29
CA GLN A 210 23.88 -5.76 20.10
C GLN A 210 23.71 -4.24 20.08
N TRP A 211 24.38 -3.51 20.97
CA TRP A 211 24.33 -2.05 21.02
C TRP A 211 24.78 -1.40 19.71
N ARG A 212 25.84 -1.91 19.08
CA ARG A 212 26.28 -1.42 17.77
C ARG A 212 25.27 -1.72 16.67
N THR A 213 24.64 -2.88 16.74
CA THR A 213 23.57 -3.27 15.80
C THR A 213 22.35 -2.39 16.00
N ASP A 214 21.94 -2.14 17.24
CA ASP A 214 20.78 -1.31 17.55
C ASP A 214 21.00 0.16 17.15
N LEU A 215 22.21 0.70 17.34
CA LEU A 215 22.55 2.05 16.88
C LEU A 215 22.51 2.15 15.34
N ARG A 216 22.97 1.10 14.63
CA ARG A 216 22.87 1.02 13.17
C ARG A 216 21.42 0.96 12.73
N ARG A 217 20.59 0.12 13.36
CA ARG A 217 19.14 0.00 13.11
C ARG A 217 18.42 1.33 13.32
N LEU A 218 18.75 2.03 14.41
CA LEU A 218 18.18 3.34 14.72
C LEU A 218 18.57 4.37 13.65
N ARG A 219 19.83 4.38 13.21
CA ARG A 219 20.29 5.24 12.11
C ARG A 219 19.58 4.93 10.81
N THR A 220 19.41 3.67 10.47
CA THR A 220 18.68 3.23 9.28
C THR A 220 17.24 3.72 9.35
N ALA A 221 16.52 3.46 10.45
CA ALA A 221 15.17 3.94 10.64
C ALA A 221 15.04 5.47 10.56
N ALA A 222 15.99 6.21 11.11
CA ALA A 222 16.01 7.67 11.02
C ALA A 222 16.16 8.17 9.56
N ILE A 223 16.99 7.52 8.76
CA ILE A 223 17.17 7.86 7.34
C ILE A 223 15.89 7.54 6.55
N GLU A 224 15.27 6.40 6.79
CA GLU A 224 14.03 5.98 6.15
C GLU A 224 12.87 6.91 6.51
N VAL A 225 12.73 7.30 7.77
CA VAL A 225 11.74 8.28 8.23
C VAL A 225 11.95 9.64 7.56
N LEU A 226 13.20 10.07 7.31
CA LEU A 226 13.45 11.30 6.57
C LEU A 226 12.90 11.26 5.15
N GLY A 227 12.94 10.11 4.46
CA GLY A 227 12.31 9.94 3.14
C GLY A 227 10.78 10.08 3.17
N TYR A 228 10.17 9.67 4.25
CA TYR A 228 8.71 9.77 4.45
C TYR A 228 8.24 11.17 4.84
N LEU A 229 9.02 11.88 5.67
CA LEU A 229 8.67 13.22 6.15
C LEU A 229 8.54 14.22 4.99
N PRO A 230 7.72 15.29 5.14
CA PRO A 230 7.59 16.31 4.10
C PRO A 230 8.93 16.92 3.68
N PRO A 231 9.06 17.36 2.40
CA PRO A 231 10.29 18.00 1.90
C PRO A 231 10.54 19.36 2.57
N ARG A 232 9.55 19.94 3.19
CA ARG A 232 9.65 21.20 3.95
C ARG A 232 9.03 21.00 5.32
N LEU A 233 9.87 21.07 6.33
CA LEU A 233 9.47 21.01 7.74
C LEU A 233 9.51 22.43 8.33
N ALA A 234 8.42 22.83 8.98
CA ALA A 234 8.36 24.10 9.70
C ALA A 234 8.04 23.82 11.18
N TRP A 235 8.93 24.24 12.07
CA TRP A 235 8.71 24.12 13.50
C TRP A 235 9.17 25.38 14.21
N ARG A 236 8.26 25.99 14.98
CA ARG A 236 8.52 27.22 15.77
C ARG A 236 9.25 28.33 15.00
N GLY A 237 8.89 28.56 13.72
CA GLY A 237 9.48 29.58 12.88
C GLY A 237 10.77 29.17 12.15
N VAL A 238 11.33 28.00 12.46
CA VAL A 238 12.46 27.42 11.73
C VAL A 238 11.93 26.58 10.55
N ARG A 239 12.44 26.88 9.34
CA ARG A 239 12.16 26.11 8.13
C ARG A 239 13.37 25.24 7.81
N VAL A 240 13.16 23.93 7.78
CA VAL A 240 14.19 22.96 7.38
C VAL A 240 13.79 22.33 6.05
N VAL A 241 14.68 22.33 5.09
CA VAL A 241 14.50 21.65 3.80
C VAL A 241 15.00 20.21 3.94
N ASN A 242 14.12 19.26 3.70
CA ASN A 242 14.43 17.85 3.65
C ASN A 242 14.48 17.39 2.19
N ALA A 243 15.66 17.38 1.58
CA ALA A 243 15.85 17.03 0.16
C ALA A 243 15.45 15.56 -0.17
N ARG A 244 15.33 14.69 0.84
CA ARG A 244 14.90 13.30 0.67
C ARG A 244 13.42 13.09 0.96
N GLY A 245 12.75 14.11 1.49
CA GLY A 245 11.37 13.97 1.99
C GLY A 245 10.31 13.93 0.90
N GLY A 246 9.13 13.45 1.30
CA GLY A 246 7.94 13.45 0.45
C GLY A 246 7.86 12.30 -0.56
N ARG A 247 8.75 11.32 -0.50
CA ARG A 247 8.82 10.23 -1.49
C ARG A 247 7.55 9.40 -1.55
N HIS A 248 6.90 9.21 -0.41
CA HIS A 248 5.65 8.47 -0.32
C HIS A 248 4.50 9.10 -1.14
N VAL A 249 4.49 10.42 -1.30
CA VAL A 249 3.44 11.16 -2.02
C VAL A 249 3.89 11.67 -3.40
N ALA A 250 5.13 11.41 -3.80
CA ALA A 250 5.74 11.98 -5.01
C ALA A 250 5.37 11.24 -6.31
N TYR A 251 4.71 10.10 -6.23
CA TYR A 251 4.42 9.23 -7.38
C TYR A 251 3.57 9.87 -8.48
N ALA A 252 2.83 10.93 -8.17
CA ALA A 252 2.05 11.69 -9.15
C ALA A 252 2.79 12.91 -9.71
N SER A 253 3.82 13.40 -9.01
CA SER A 253 4.39 14.73 -9.29
C SER A 253 5.87 14.74 -9.67
N GLU A 254 6.62 13.69 -9.31
CA GLU A 254 8.06 13.61 -9.60
C GLU A 254 8.37 12.44 -10.52
N PRO A 255 9.35 12.58 -11.44
CA PRO A 255 9.84 11.47 -12.24
C PRO A 255 10.32 10.31 -11.34
N LEU A 256 9.90 9.09 -11.66
CA LEU A 256 10.28 7.92 -10.88
C LEU A 256 11.64 7.37 -11.31
N ASP A 257 11.96 7.49 -12.60
CA ASP A 257 13.17 6.98 -13.21
C ASP A 257 13.70 7.88 -14.34
N ALA A 258 14.70 7.41 -15.06
CA ALA A 258 15.34 8.13 -16.17
C ALA A 258 14.43 8.35 -17.40
N SER A 259 13.25 7.73 -17.46
CA SER A 259 12.27 7.98 -18.53
C SER A 259 11.63 9.37 -18.42
N GLY A 260 11.73 10.01 -17.26
CA GLY A 260 11.06 11.25 -16.94
C GLY A 260 9.57 11.11 -16.62
N LEU A 261 9.06 9.87 -16.58
CA LEU A 261 7.66 9.59 -16.24
C LEU A 261 7.46 9.48 -14.73
N THR A 262 6.31 9.95 -14.27
CA THR A 262 5.88 9.74 -12.88
C THR A 262 5.46 8.28 -12.66
N GLY A 263 5.44 7.83 -11.40
CA GLY A 263 4.97 6.48 -11.08
C GLY A 263 3.54 6.23 -11.54
N CYS A 264 2.67 7.25 -11.44
CA CYS A 264 1.28 7.17 -11.91
C CYS A 264 1.21 7.01 -13.43
N GLN A 265 2.03 7.73 -14.19
CA GLN A 265 2.09 7.60 -15.65
C GLN A 265 2.62 6.24 -16.09
N ILE A 266 3.65 5.71 -15.42
CA ILE A 266 4.18 4.37 -15.69
C ILE A 266 3.08 3.31 -15.48
N LEU A 267 2.34 3.41 -14.37
CA LEU A 267 1.25 2.49 -14.09
C LEU A 267 0.13 2.59 -15.13
N ALA A 268 -0.29 3.81 -15.50
CA ALA A 268 -1.31 4.00 -16.52
C ALA A 268 -0.92 3.39 -17.86
N GLN A 269 0.32 3.59 -18.31
CA GLN A 269 0.82 2.98 -19.55
C GLN A 269 0.80 1.45 -19.47
N TRP A 270 1.24 0.88 -18.34
CA TRP A 270 1.22 -0.56 -18.14
C TRP A 270 -0.20 -1.14 -18.21
N LEU A 271 -1.19 -0.50 -17.56
CA LEU A 271 -2.60 -0.92 -17.63
C LEU A 271 -3.14 -0.88 -19.07
N GLN A 272 -2.81 0.16 -19.84
CA GLN A 272 -3.22 0.28 -21.24
C GLN A 272 -2.59 -0.81 -22.13
N VAL A 273 -1.32 -1.15 -21.89
CA VAL A 273 -0.64 -2.26 -22.58
C VAL A 273 -1.33 -3.59 -22.25
N ARG A 274 -1.61 -3.85 -20.97
CA ARG A 274 -2.32 -5.08 -20.53
C ARG A 274 -3.69 -5.20 -21.18
N ALA A 275 -4.49 -4.14 -21.20
CA ALA A 275 -5.80 -4.15 -21.84
C ALA A 275 -5.74 -4.40 -23.36
N THR A 276 -4.60 -4.12 -24.01
CA THR A 276 -4.44 -4.32 -25.45
C THR A 276 -4.06 -5.78 -25.79
N PHE A 277 -3.19 -6.38 -25.00
CA PHE A 277 -2.57 -7.68 -25.36
C PHE A 277 -3.16 -8.88 -24.61
N GLU A 278 -3.87 -8.65 -23.53
CA GLU A 278 -4.55 -9.72 -22.80
C GLU A 278 -6.07 -9.56 -22.95
N PRO A 279 -6.68 -10.35 -23.84
CA PRO A 279 -8.13 -10.42 -23.88
C PRO A 279 -8.64 -10.90 -22.51
N PRO A 280 -9.81 -10.40 -22.04
CA PRO A 280 -10.39 -10.85 -20.80
C PRO A 280 -10.46 -12.37 -20.79
N LEU A 281 -10.07 -12.99 -19.64
CA LEU A 281 -10.20 -14.43 -19.45
C LEU A 281 -11.58 -14.87 -19.94
N ARG A 282 -11.61 -15.71 -20.96
CA ARG A 282 -12.87 -16.24 -21.47
C ARG A 282 -13.45 -17.10 -20.35
N VAL A 283 -14.56 -16.66 -19.78
CA VAL A 283 -15.40 -17.54 -18.96
C VAL A 283 -15.76 -18.71 -19.89
N ALA A 284 -15.25 -19.89 -19.59
CA ALA A 284 -15.73 -21.10 -20.20
C ALA A 284 -17.20 -21.26 -19.77
N ALA A 285 -18.10 -21.23 -20.76
CA ALA A 285 -19.51 -21.42 -20.57
C ALA A 285 -19.83 -22.82 -20.05
#